data_b3dd373db47566fd3dbda63e12ca1810
#
_entry.id   b3dd373db47566fd3dbda63e12ca1810
#
_cell.length_a   1.000
_cell.length_b   1.000
_cell.length_c   1.000
_cell.angle_alpha   90.00
_cell.angle_beta   90.00
_cell.angle_gamma   90.00
#
_symmetry.space_group_name_H-M   'P 1'
#
loop_
_entity.id
_entity.type
_entity.pdbx_description
1 polymer ?
#
loop_
_entity_poly.entity_id
_entity_poly.type
_entity_poly.pdbx_seq_one_letter_code
_entity_poly.pdbx_strand_id
1 'polypeptide(L)'
;TTVTNETELTAALNNADCTEIKLGSNIETTGKLYVERTVTLDLNGHTLSCSLENTGIIWVRKNGNLAIKDSGTGGKIDGQEKNCGIFIKGGVLTLESGSIVNCYEKIIDEYSGDGAAVDLETNGQFIMNGGAIEDCRAGDDGGAIDIGSGCTFIMNGGAIKNCKATKNGGAVIVKDKAKFEMNDGLIEGCSV
;
A
#
# COMPACT_ATOMS: atom_id res chain seq x y z
N THR A 1 5.58 0.29 20.32
CA THR A 1 4.48 -0.51 20.90
C THR A 1 4.31 -1.78 20.10
N THR A 2 4.28 -2.96 20.74
CA THR A 2 3.96 -4.23 20.09
C THR A 2 2.46 -4.48 20.19
N VAL A 3 1.82 -4.89 19.09
CA VAL A 3 0.39 -5.16 18.98
C VAL A 3 0.14 -6.55 18.41
N THR A 4 -0.89 -7.24 18.89
CA THR A 4 -1.18 -8.63 18.54
C THR A 4 -2.57 -8.85 17.94
N ASN A 5 -3.41 -7.81 17.90
CA ASN A 5 -4.76 -7.86 17.37
C ASN A 5 -5.21 -6.49 16.83
N GLU A 6 -6.35 -6.47 16.13
CA GLU A 6 -6.91 -5.27 15.50
C GLU A 6 -7.21 -4.15 16.51
N THR A 7 -7.72 -4.49 17.70
CA THR A 7 -8.06 -3.51 18.74
C THR A 7 -6.81 -2.76 19.20
N GLU A 8 -5.73 -3.49 19.49
CA GLU A 8 -4.46 -2.90 19.90
C GLU A 8 -3.83 -2.07 18.77
N LEU A 9 -3.88 -2.58 17.53
CA LEU A 9 -3.37 -1.87 16.35
C LEU A 9 -4.12 -0.54 16.13
N THR A 10 -5.44 -0.58 16.19
CA THR A 10 -6.27 0.62 16.03
C THR A 10 -6.03 1.62 17.17
N ALA A 11 -5.92 1.15 18.41
CA ALA A 11 -5.59 2.01 19.55
C ALA A 11 -4.20 2.65 19.40
N ALA A 12 -3.19 1.89 18.96
CA ALA A 12 -1.84 2.40 18.71
C ALA A 12 -1.80 3.43 17.57
N LEU A 13 -2.54 3.21 16.48
CA LEU A 13 -2.67 4.17 15.39
C LEU A 13 -3.29 5.51 15.83
N ASN A 14 -4.21 5.47 16.79
CA ASN A 14 -4.87 6.67 17.32
C ASN A 14 -4.11 7.33 18.49
N ASN A 15 -3.07 6.69 19.02
CA ASN A 15 -2.27 7.25 20.12
C ASN A 15 -1.13 8.11 19.60
N ALA A 16 -1.21 9.44 19.79
CA ALA A 16 -0.19 10.38 19.31
C ALA A 16 1.22 10.14 19.86
N ASP A 17 1.34 9.55 21.03
CA ASP A 17 2.64 9.24 21.66
C ASP A 17 3.28 7.97 21.09
N CYS A 18 2.53 7.14 20.35
CA CYS A 18 3.02 5.91 19.76
C CYS A 18 3.60 6.17 18.36
N THR A 19 4.88 6.45 18.25
CA THR A 19 5.55 6.74 16.98
C THR A 19 5.93 5.51 16.17
N GLU A 20 6.01 4.33 16.82
CA GLU A 20 6.33 3.05 16.19
C GLU A 20 5.41 1.94 16.71
N ILE A 21 4.79 1.24 15.78
CA ILE A 21 3.92 0.08 16.01
C ILE A 21 4.61 -1.13 15.40
N LYS A 22 4.75 -2.20 16.19
CA LYS A 22 5.37 -3.46 15.78
C LYS A 22 4.35 -4.58 15.88
N LEU A 23 4.17 -5.34 14.80
CA LEU A 23 3.31 -6.51 14.85
C LEU A 23 3.96 -7.62 15.67
N GLY A 24 3.21 -8.20 16.60
CA GLY A 24 3.61 -9.35 17.43
C GLY A 24 2.94 -10.65 16.98
N SER A 25 2.03 -10.57 16.01
CA SER A 25 1.33 -11.69 15.39
C SER A 25 0.77 -11.27 14.03
N ASN A 26 0.29 -12.24 13.25
CA ASN A 26 -0.54 -11.93 12.10
C ASN A 26 -1.84 -11.27 12.57
N ILE A 27 -2.26 -10.20 11.89
CA ILE A 27 -3.48 -9.46 12.21
C ILE A 27 -4.37 -9.41 10.97
N GLU A 28 -5.59 -9.91 11.11
CA GLU A 28 -6.65 -9.70 10.14
C GLU A 28 -7.63 -8.69 10.72
N THR A 29 -7.80 -7.55 10.04
CA THR A 29 -8.72 -6.50 10.47
C THR A 29 -10.13 -6.75 9.92
N THR A 30 -11.14 -6.24 10.61
CA THR A 30 -12.54 -6.25 10.19
C THR A 30 -12.98 -4.92 9.59
N GLY A 31 -12.05 -3.97 9.47
CA GLY A 31 -12.29 -2.64 8.94
C GLY A 31 -11.02 -2.00 8.40
N LYS A 32 -11.19 -0.81 7.84
CA LYS A 32 -10.12 0.01 7.31
C LYS A 32 -9.27 0.59 8.44
N LEU A 33 -7.96 0.60 8.25
CA LEU A 33 -7.03 1.29 9.15
C LEU A 33 -6.77 2.71 8.62
N TYR A 34 -6.95 3.72 9.44
CA TYR A 34 -6.70 5.11 9.06
C TYR A 34 -5.41 5.63 9.68
N VAL A 35 -4.59 6.27 8.85
CA VAL A 35 -3.35 6.94 9.27
C VAL A 35 -3.48 8.43 8.97
N GLU A 36 -3.54 9.24 10.03
CA GLU A 36 -3.73 10.70 9.96
C GLU A 36 -2.60 11.46 10.67
N ARG A 37 -1.51 10.78 10.98
CA ARG A 37 -0.33 11.30 11.66
C ARG A 37 0.94 10.59 11.20
N THR A 38 2.08 11.03 11.68
CA THR A 38 3.36 10.34 11.42
C THR A 38 3.47 9.09 12.33
N VAL A 39 3.69 7.92 11.71
CA VAL A 39 3.87 6.65 12.41
C VAL A 39 4.66 5.67 11.55
N THR A 40 5.46 4.83 12.19
CA THR A 40 6.11 3.68 11.56
C THR A 40 5.35 2.40 11.93
N LEU A 41 5.03 1.58 10.93
CA LEU A 41 4.51 0.23 11.08
C LEU A 41 5.61 -0.78 10.75
N ASP A 42 6.04 -1.55 11.75
CA ASP A 42 6.98 -2.65 11.60
C ASP A 42 6.20 -3.96 11.50
N LEU A 43 6.25 -4.59 10.33
CA LEU A 43 5.58 -5.86 10.07
C LEU A 43 6.19 -7.02 10.86
N ASN A 44 7.49 -6.94 11.19
CA ASN A 44 8.20 -7.89 12.05
C ASN A 44 7.97 -9.37 11.68
N GLY A 45 7.97 -9.67 10.39
CA GLY A 45 7.75 -11.02 9.85
C GLY A 45 6.28 -11.46 9.83
N HIS A 46 5.34 -10.60 10.20
CA HIS A 46 3.92 -10.93 10.28
C HIS A 46 3.11 -10.39 9.10
N THR A 47 1.92 -10.95 8.95
CA THR A 47 0.96 -10.55 7.91
C THR A 47 -0.10 -9.62 8.49
N LEU A 48 -0.35 -8.50 7.79
CA LEU A 48 -1.52 -7.65 7.97
C LEU A 48 -2.48 -7.86 6.79
N SER A 49 -3.72 -8.19 7.07
CA SER A 49 -4.78 -8.38 6.08
C SER A 49 -6.12 -7.80 6.55
N CYS A 50 -7.14 -7.85 5.70
CA CYS A 50 -8.49 -7.39 6.04
C CYS A 50 -9.54 -8.41 5.57
N SER A 51 -10.49 -8.74 6.45
CA SER A 51 -11.57 -9.67 6.15
C SER A 51 -12.68 -9.06 5.28
N LEU A 52 -12.83 -7.73 5.26
CA LEU A 52 -13.71 -7.06 4.31
C LEU A 52 -13.24 -7.28 2.87
N GLU A 53 -14.16 -7.17 1.94
CA GLU A 53 -13.86 -7.26 0.51
C GLU A 53 -14.01 -5.90 -0.17
N ASN A 54 -13.29 -5.72 -1.27
CA ASN A 54 -13.34 -4.52 -2.11
C ASN A 54 -13.06 -3.23 -1.32
N THR A 55 -11.99 -3.23 -0.52
CA THR A 55 -11.57 -2.06 0.26
C THR A 55 -10.06 -1.96 0.33
N GLY A 56 -9.55 -0.76 0.60
CA GLY A 56 -8.15 -0.58 0.98
C GLY A 56 -7.93 -0.99 2.44
N ILE A 57 -6.89 -1.77 2.71
CA ILE A 57 -6.54 -2.22 4.07
C ILE A 57 -6.10 -1.01 4.91
N ILE A 58 -5.22 -0.17 4.36
CA ILE A 58 -4.72 1.05 5.01
C ILE A 58 -5.08 2.28 4.19
N TRP A 59 -5.57 3.32 4.86
CA TRP A 59 -5.88 4.62 4.29
C TRP A 59 -4.98 5.70 4.90
N VAL A 60 -4.01 6.19 4.12
CA VAL A 60 -3.12 7.28 4.53
C VAL A 60 -3.75 8.60 4.10
N ARG A 61 -4.38 9.28 5.06
CA ARG A 61 -5.12 10.52 4.81
C ARG A 61 -4.22 11.76 4.91
N LYS A 62 -4.77 12.91 4.60
CA LYS A 62 -4.11 14.20 4.78
C LYS A 62 -3.50 14.32 6.17
N ASN A 63 -2.23 14.75 6.26
CA ASN A 63 -1.36 14.77 7.44
C ASN A 63 -0.85 13.39 7.90
N GLY A 64 -1.33 12.27 7.32
CA GLY A 64 -0.75 10.95 7.53
C GLY A 64 0.62 10.84 6.87
N ASN A 65 1.59 10.32 7.61
CA ASN A 65 2.90 9.96 7.09
C ASN A 65 3.23 8.57 7.65
N LEU A 66 3.01 7.55 6.82
CA LEU A 66 3.21 6.15 7.18
C LEU A 66 4.53 5.65 6.61
N ALA A 67 5.44 5.20 7.47
CA ALA A 67 6.56 4.38 7.06
C ALA A 67 6.27 2.91 7.36
N ILE A 68 6.50 2.03 6.39
CA ILE A 68 6.37 0.58 6.54
C ILE A 68 7.76 -0.04 6.46
N LYS A 69 8.08 -0.86 7.43
CA LYS A 69 9.30 -1.67 7.46
C LYS A 69 9.01 -3.10 7.90
N ASP A 70 9.94 -3.99 7.68
CA ASP A 70 9.93 -5.35 8.21
C ASP A 70 11.27 -5.62 8.91
N SER A 71 11.28 -5.61 10.24
CA SER A 71 12.47 -5.97 11.04
C SER A 71 12.61 -7.48 11.21
N GLY A 72 11.60 -8.24 10.81
CA GLY A 72 11.61 -9.70 10.75
C GLY A 72 11.98 -10.22 9.37
N THR A 73 11.34 -11.30 8.97
CA THR A 73 11.50 -11.90 7.64
C THR A 73 10.14 -12.31 7.10
N GLY A 74 9.79 -11.84 5.89
CA GLY A 74 8.56 -12.18 5.21
C GLY A 74 7.32 -11.43 5.70
N GLY A 75 7.52 -10.31 6.39
CA GLY A 75 6.44 -9.42 6.77
C GLY A 75 5.73 -8.82 5.56
N LYS A 76 4.40 -8.82 5.57
CA LYS A 76 3.62 -8.40 4.41
C LYS A 76 2.26 -7.79 4.75
N ILE A 77 1.80 -6.93 3.85
CA ILE A 77 0.40 -6.57 3.71
C ILE A 77 -0.18 -7.45 2.60
N ASP A 78 -1.19 -8.25 2.91
CA ASP A 78 -1.75 -9.25 2.01
C ASP A 78 -3.19 -8.90 1.65
N GLY A 79 -3.43 -8.55 0.39
CA GLY A 79 -4.77 -8.24 -0.12
C GLY A 79 -5.70 -9.44 -0.23
N GLN A 80 -5.17 -10.67 -0.13
CA GLN A 80 -5.91 -11.93 -0.20
C GLN A 80 -6.74 -12.08 -1.50
N GLU A 81 -6.29 -11.46 -2.60
CA GLU A 81 -6.98 -11.39 -3.91
C GLU A 81 -8.40 -10.78 -3.85
N LYS A 82 -8.67 -9.95 -2.86
CA LYS A 82 -10.01 -9.34 -2.67
C LYS A 82 -9.97 -7.88 -2.23
N ASN A 83 -8.79 -7.35 -1.85
CA ASN A 83 -8.65 -6.01 -1.34
C ASN A 83 -7.50 -5.26 -2.00
N CYS A 84 -7.64 -3.96 -2.15
CA CYS A 84 -6.54 -3.05 -2.40
C CYS A 84 -5.63 -2.98 -1.17
N GLY A 85 -4.33 -2.78 -1.37
CA GLY A 85 -3.39 -2.65 -0.27
C GLY A 85 -3.55 -1.33 0.47
N ILE A 86 -3.11 -0.23 -0.13
CA ILE A 86 -3.02 1.07 0.53
C ILE A 86 -3.59 2.18 -0.35
N PHE A 87 -4.56 2.92 0.20
CA PHE A 87 -5.04 4.18 -0.36
C PHE A 87 -4.31 5.37 0.25
N ILE A 88 -3.75 6.24 -0.60
CA ILE A 88 -3.07 7.48 -0.15
C ILE A 88 -3.92 8.66 -0.59
N LYS A 89 -4.63 9.28 0.36
CA LYS A 89 -5.49 10.43 0.10
C LYS A 89 -4.93 11.70 0.72
N GLY A 90 -3.93 12.26 0.04
CA GLY A 90 -3.24 13.49 0.45
C GLY A 90 -2.18 13.30 1.54
N GLY A 91 -1.84 12.07 1.88
CA GLY A 91 -0.78 11.72 2.83
C GLY A 91 0.51 11.27 2.13
N VAL A 92 1.44 10.75 2.91
CA VAL A 92 2.72 10.18 2.45
C VAL A 92 2.86 8.74 2.92
N LEU A 93 3.20 7.85 2.01
CA LEU A 93 3.63 6.49 2.29
C LEU A 93 5.11 6.34 1.97
N THR A 94 5.86 5.70 2.87
CA THR A 94 7.22 5.23 2.59
C THR A 94 7.29 3.72 2.83
N LEU A 95 7.71 2.96 1.82
CA LEU A 95 8.00 1.53 1.94
C LEU A 95 9.52 1.35 2.03
N GLU A 96 10.01 1.01 3.23
CA GLU A 96 11.44 0.77 3.49
C GLU A 96 11.80 -0.70 3.25
N SER A 97 10.96 -1.62 3.69
CA SER A 97 11.10 -3.07 3.54
C SER A 97 9.79 -3.80 3.80
N GLY A 98 9.76 -5.12 3.62
CA GLY A 98 8.53 -5.91 3.64
C GLY A 98 7.86 -5.93 2.27
N SER A 99 6.65 -6.44 2.18
CA SER A 99 5.96 -6.56 0.90
C SER A 99 4.48 -6.21 0.96
N ILE A 100 3.93 -5.81 -0.20
CA ILE A 100 2.50 -5.64 -0.44
C ILE A 100 2.15 -6.65 -1.53
N VAL A 101 1.29 -7.60 -1.24
CA VAL A 101 1.09 -8.76 -2.11
C VAL A 101 -0.38 -9.13 -2.28
N ASN A 102 -0.67 -9.86 -3.37
CA ASN A 102 -1.98 -10.45 -3.65
C ASN A 102 -3.12 -9.43 -3.55
N CYS A 103 -2.86 -8.20 -3.91
CA CYS A 103 -3.88 -7.15 -3.89
C CYS A 103 -4.75 -7.24 -5.14
N TYR A 104 -6.03 -7.01 -4.97
CA TYR A 104 -6.98 -6.93 -6.07
C TYR A 104 -7.92 -5.74 -5.89
N GLU A 105 -7.82 -4.78 -6.79
CA GLU A 105 -8.78 -3.68 -6.89
C GLU A 105 -9.80 -4.00 -7.97
N LYS A 106 -11.02 -4.30 -7.55
CA LYS A 106 -12.12 -4.69 -8.43
C LYS A 106 -12.89 -3.47 -8.90
N ILE A 107 -13.30 -3.46 -10.15
CA ILE A 107 -14.27 -2.47 -10.63
C ILE A 107 -15.63 -2.75 -9.98
N ILE A 108 -16.08 -1.85 -9.12
CA ILE A 108 -17.41 -1.85 -8.52
C ILE A 108 -18.24 -0.65 -8.92
N ASP A 109 -17.58 0.43 -9.41
CA ASP A 109 -18.16 1.64 -9.95
C ASP A 109 -17.17 2.31 -10.93
N GLU A 110 -17.49 3.50 -11.44
CA GLU A 110 -16.65 4.23 -12.41
C GLU A 110 -15.37 4.86 -11.82
N TYR A 111 -15.18 4.76 -10.50
CA TYR A 111 -14.04 5.34 -9.76
C TYR A 111 -13.17 4.27 -9.08
N SER A 112 -13.39 3.01 -9.38
CA SER A 112 -12.67 1.89 -8.78
C SER A 112 -12.01 1.01 -9.84
N GLY A 113 -11.09 0.19 -9.40
CA GLY A 113 -10.39 -0.75 -10.28
C GLY A 113 -8.95 -0.35 -10.61
N ASP A 114 -8.46 0.75 -10.09
CA ASP A 114 -7.12 1.29 -10.33
C ASP A 114 -6.18 1.03 -9.13
N GLY A 115 -4.88 0.81 -9.40
CA GLY A 115 -3.84 0.78 -8.38
C GLY A 115 -4.00 -0.28 -7.29
N ALA A 116 -3.95 -1.56 -7.63
CA ALA A 116 -4.29 -2.62 -6.68
C ALA A 116 -3.46 -2.66 -5.40
N ALA A 117 -2.14 -2.43 -5.46
CA ALA A 117 -1.31 -2.36 -4.26
C ALA A 117 -1.33 -0.99 -3.61
N VAL A 118 -1.20 0.07 -4.41
CA VAL A 118 -1.19 1.47 -3.93
C VAL A 118 -1.95 2.34 -4.91
N ASP A 119 -2.97 3.01 -4.40
CA ASP A 119 -3.72 4.02 -5.13
C ASP A 119 -3.45 5.41 -4.52
N LEU A 120 -3.00 6.36 -5.35
CA LEU A 120 -2.65 7.71 -4.92
C LEU A 120 -3.67 8.73 -5.43
N GLU A 121 -4.23 9.49 -4.50
CA GLU A 121 -5.15 10.59 -4.77
C GLU A 121 -4.76 11.88 -4.02
N THR A 122 -5.30 13.00 -4.49
CA THR A 122 -5.31 14.28 -3.73
C THR A 122 -3.91 14.77 -3.35
N ASN A 123 -2.97 14.81 -4.31
CA ASN A 123 -1.57 15.17 -4.10
C ASN A 123 -0.84 14.22 -3.12
N GLY A 124 -1.26 12.97 -3.05
CA GLY A 124 -0.60 11.93 -2.27
C GLY A 124 0.82 11.64 -2.78
N GLN A 125 1.67 11.16 -1.91
CA GLN A 125 3.03 10.78 -2.25
C GLN A 125 3.35 9.35 -1.79
N PHE A 126 3.98 8.58 -2.67
CA PHE A 126 4.56 7.28 -2.34
C PHE A 126 6.07 7.30 -2.58
N ILE A 127 6.85 6.84 -1.62
CA ILE A 127 8.30 6.68 -1.70
C ILE A 127 8.60 5.20 -1.44
N MET A 128 9.23 4.53 -2.40
CA MET A 128 9.66 3.14 -2.26
C MET A 128 11.17 3.10 -2.20
N ASN A 129 11.73 2.91 -1.01
CA ASN A 129 13.17 2.79 -0.78
C ASN A 129 13.65 1.34 -0.87
N GLY A 130 12.74 0.39 -0.67
CA GLY A 130 13.02 -1.03 -0.72
C GLY A 130 11.73 -1.86 -0.68
N GLY A 131 11.85 -3.13 -0.32
CA GLY A 131 10.70 -4.04 -0.25
C GLY A 131 10.20 -4.50 -1.60
N ALA A 132 8.98 -5.05 -1.64
CA ALA A 132 8.39 -5.58 -2.86
C ALA A 132 6.89 -5.31 -2.97
N ILE A 133 6.42 -5.17 -4.20
CA ILE A 133 4.99 -5.20 -4.57
C ILE A 133 4.84 -6.34 -5.58
N GLU A 134 4.07 -7.37 -5.24
CA GLU A 134 4.04 -8.59 -6.05
C GLU A 134 2.63 -9.16 -6.19
N ASP A 135 2.37 -9.77 -7.36
CA ASP A 135 1.16 -10.55 -7.64
C ASP A 135 -0.13 -9.75 -7.41
N CYS A 136 -0.12 -8.45 -7.76
CA CYS A 136 -1.27 -7.57 -7.62
C CYS A 136 -2.03 -7.41 -8.93
N ARG A 137 -3.34 -7.17 -8.86
CA ARG A 137 -4.19 -7.09 -10.04
C ARG A 137 -5.22 -5.96 -9.93
N ALA A 138 -5.21 -5.06 -10.91
CA ALA A 138 -6.22 -4.03 -11.06
C ALA A 138 -7.29 -4.43 -12.09
N GLY A 139 -8.53 -4.14 -11.79
CA GLY A 139 -9.66 -4.37 -12.69
C GLY A 139 -9.68 -3.40 -13.85
N ASP A 140 -9.01 -2.28 -13.75
CA ASP A 140 -8.89 -1.26 -14.79
C ASP A 140 -7.42 -0.93 -15.06
N ASP A 141 -6.88 0.12 -14.50
CA ASP A 141 -5.55 0.66 -14.74
C ASP A 141 -4.58 0.44 -13.55
N GLY A 142 -3.26 0.45 -13.82
CA GLY A 142 -2.24 0.42 -12.79
C GLY A 142 -2.21 -0.87 -11.95
N GLY A 143 -1.78 -1.99 -12.54
CA GLY A 143 -1.81 -3.30 -11.89
C GLY A 143 -1.22 -3.37 -10.50
N ALA A 144 -0.19 -2.58 -10.22
CA ALA A 144 0.33 -2.35 -8.88
C ALA A 144 -0.04 -0.97 -8.35
N ILE A 145 0.21 0.09 -9.12
CA ILE A 145 0.15 1.47 -8.64
C ILE A 145 -0.62 2.35 -9.62
N ASP A 146 -1.62 3.07 -9.12
CA ASP A 146 -2.20 4.25 -9.79
C ASP A 146 -1.60 5.52 -9.18
N ILE A 147 -1.00 6.36 -10.02
CA ILE A 147 -0.54 7.69 -9.63
C ILE A 147 -1.57 8.70 -10.14
N GLY A 148 -2.56 8.97 -9.29
CA GLY A 148 -3.62 9.93 -9.60
C GLY A 148 -3.13 11.34 -9.85
N SER A 149 -4.00 12.17 -10.40
CA SER A 149 -3.64 13.52 -10.84
C SER A 149 -2.99 14.37 -9.74
N GLY A 150 -1.81 14.92 -10.04
CA GLY A 150 -1.01 15.74 -9.11
C GLY A 150 -0.25 14.95 -8.04
N CYS A 151 -0.35 13.63 -8.04
CA CYS A 151 0.37 12.75 -7.11
C CYS A 151 1.80 12.44 -7.58
N THR A 152 2.62 11.92 -6.67
CA THR A 152 4.02 11.59 -6.96
C THR A 152 4.38 10.22 -6.42
N PHE A 153 5.01 9.39 -7.26
CA PHE A 153 5.67 8.16 -6.85
C PHE A 153 7.18 8.27 -7.13
N ILE A 154 8.00 7.98 -6.12
CA ILE A 154 9.46 7.94 -6.22
C ILE A 154 9.92 6.55 -5.85
N MET A 155 10.58 5.86 -6.77
CA MET A 155 11.18 4.54 -6.57
C MET A 155 12.69 4.67 -6.48
N ASN A 156 13.23 4.51 -5.28
CA ASN A 156 14.66 4.56 -4.99
C ASN A 156 15.27 3.16 -4.89
N GLY A 157 14.44 2.12 -4.87
CA GLY A 157 14.85 0.72 -4.78
C GLY A 157 13.65 -0.21 -4.66
N GLY A 158 13.91 -1.48 -4.38
CA GLY A 158 12.88 -2.50 -4.28
C GLY A 158 12.44 -3.10 -5.60
N ALA A 159 11.32 -3.81 -5.61
CA ALA A 159 10.83 -4.50 -6.80
C ALA A 159 9.31 -4.48 -6.93
N ILE A 160 8.83 -4.31 -8.17
CA ILE A 160 7.42 -4.47 -8.54
C ILE A 160 7.36 -5.62 -9.54
N LYS A 161 6.64 -6.70 -9.20
CA LYS A 161 6.69 -7.94 -9.98
C LYS A 161 5.32 -8.54 -10.22
N ASN A 162 5.15 -9.15 -11.40
CA ASN A 162 4.02 -10.00 -11.75
C ASN A 162 2.65 -9.31 -11.56
N CYS A 163 2.60 -7.99 -11.65
CA CYS A 163 1.36 -7.26 -11.49
C CYS A 163 0.60 -7.15 -12.82
N LYS A 164 -0.71 -7.03 -12.75
CA LYS A 164 -1.54 -7.02 -13.94
C LYS A 164 -2.66 -5.98 -13.87
N ALA A 165 -2.81 -5.21 -14.94
CA ALA A 165 -4.01 -4.40 -15.20
C ALA A 165 -4.87 -5.04 -16.28
N THR A 166 -6.11 -4.58 -16.46
CA THR A 166 -6.94 -5.02 -17.58
C THR A 166 -6.97 -4.03 -18.73
N LYS A 167 -6.56 -2.75 -18.50
CA LYS A 167 -6.53 -1.73 -19.57
C LYS A 167 -5.15 -1.14 -19.80
N ASN A 168 -4.59 -0.40 -18.84
CA ASN A 168 -3.32 0.30 -19.03
C ASN A 168 -2.40 0.15 -17.82
N GLY A 169 -1.08 0.27 -18.04
CA GLY A 169 -0.09 0.28 -16.98
C GLY A 169 -0.06 -1.00 -16.17
N GLY A 170 0.39 -2.12 -16.75
CA GLY A 170 0.45 -3.41 -16.05
C GLY A 170 1.13 -3.37 -14.68
N ALA A 171 2.12 -2.51 -14.49
CA ALA A 171 2.69 -2.19 -13.19
C ALA A 171 2.16 -0.86 -12.67
N VAL A 172 2.42 0.23 -13.38
CA VAL A 172 2.18 1.61 -12.95
C VAL A 172 1.42 2.36 -14.02
N ILE A 173 0.40 3.11 -13.66
CA ILE A 173 -0.24 4.13 -14.49
C ILE A 173 0.09 5.52 -13.94
N VAL A 174 0.37 6.46 -14.83
CA VAL A 174 0.68 7.85 -14.47
C VAL A 174 -0.42 8.74 -15.09
N LYS A 175 -1.29 9.28 -14.25
CA LYS A 175 -2.40 10.16 -14.70
C LYS A 175 -1.89 11.58 -14.99
N ASP A 176 -2.79 12.44 -15.49
CA ASP A 176 -2.46 13.82 -15.85
C ASP A 176 -1.83 14.59 -14.66
N LYS A 177 -0.75 15.34 -14.92
CA LYS A 177 0.03 16.09 -13.91
C LYS A 177 0.62 15.28 -12.77
N ALA A 178 0.55 13.96 -12.84
CA ALA A 178 1.23 13.08 -11.90
C ALA A 178 2.71 12.92 -12.26
N LYS A 179 3.52 12.50 -11.31
CA LYS A 179 4.96 12.27 -11.50
C LYS A 179 5.35 10.87 -11.04
N PHE A 180 6.07 10.15 -11.91
CA PHE A 180 6.81 8.95 -11.54
C PHE A 180 8.32 9.23 -11.72
N GLU A 181 9.12 8.94 -10.70
CA GLU A 181 10.57 9.04 -10.73
C GLU A 181 11.16 7.70 -10.27
N MET A 182 11.94 7.07 -11.14
CA MET A 182 12.63 5.82 -10.84
C MET A 182 14.13 6.08 -10.82
N ASN A 183 14.73 6.02 -9.63
CA ASN A 183 16.16 6.22 -9.42
C ASN A 183 16.90 4.89 -9.39
N ASP A 184 16.27 3.84 -8.83
CA ASP A 184 16.78 2.46 -8.78
C ASP A 184 15.62 1.49 -8.59
N GLY A 185 15.88 0.19 -8.62
CA GLY A 185 14.89 -0.87 -8.41
C GLY A 185 14.58 -1.65 -9.68
N LEU A 186 13.56 -2.51 -9.61
CA LEU A 186 13.18 -3.43 -10.66
C LEU A 186 11.68 -3.45 -10.88
N ILE A 187 11.24 -3.37 -12.14
CA ILE A 187 9.86 -3.63 -12.55
C ILE A 187 9.90 -4.74 -13.59
N GLU A 188 9.33 -5.92 -13.28
CA GLU A 188 9.39 -7.07 -14.18
C GLU A 188 8.13 -7.94 -14.14
N GLY A 189 7.87 -8.68 -15.22
CA GLY A 189 6.77 -9.64 -15.31
C GLY A 189 5.37 -9.02 -15.27
N CYS A 190 5.25 -7.70 -15.35
CA CYS A 190 3.95 -7.01 -15.31
C CYS A 190 3.34 -6.94 -16.71
N SER A 191 2.00 -7.00 -16.78
CA SER A 191 1.28 -7.08 -18.04
C SER A 191 -0.09 -6.37 -18.01
N VAL A 192 -0.61 -6.12 -19.18
CA VAL A 192 -2.01 -5.71 -19.42
C VAL A 192 -2.77 -6.90 -19.94
#